data_ed1cfd0113a4084bad5f671630fd1ebc
#
_entry.id   ed1cfd0113a4084bad5f671630fd1ebc
#
_cell.length_a   1.000
_cell.length_b   1.000
_cell.length_c   1.000
_cell.angle_alpha   90.00
_cell.angle_beta   90.00
_cell.angle_gamma   90.00
#
_symmetry.space_group_name_H-M   'P 1'
#
loop_
_entity.id
_entity.type
_entity.pdbx_description
1 polymer ?
#
loop_
_entity_poly.entity_id
_entity_poly.type
_entity_poly.pdbx_seq_one_letter_code
_entity_poly.pdbx_strand_id
1 'polypeptide(L)'
;ASLDGSCIPGEGWWPAPGIPNRGQMGWWGKTLAGTGGAFPSPYPTLTITHLPRPARSLKVVGDNMRGEYPVDFEVKLYAENGTLLKTVTVIGNTEVKWSQPLTPWVLDVAKQELVIKKWSHAGRQVKILEFFTSIQETYLPGDLVSIKLLEEREASQGSLPVGNVSANEIVLALNNEDGKFDADNEMSPLANLLKANRRIR
;
A
#
# COMPACT_ATOMS: atom_id res chain seq x y z
N ALA A 1 10.77 3.37 5.37
CA ALA A 1 10.64 1.93 5.15
C ALA A 1 11.79 1.46 4.28
N SER A 2 12.61 0.56 4.76
CA SER A 2 13.63 -0.06 3.92
C SER A 2 12.95 -1.03 2.95
N LEU A 3 13.11 -0.79 1.65
CA LEU A 3 12.61 -1.69 0.60
C LEU A 3 13.59 -2.84 0.32
N ASP A 4 14.78 -2.78 0.92
CA ASP A 4 15.86 -3.75 0.71
C ASP A 4 15.79 -4.96 1.66
N GLY A 5 14.80 -4.99 2.54
CA GLY A 5 14.64 -6.04 3.53
C GLY A 5 15.60 -5.93 4.70
N SER A 6 16.40 -4.88 4.79
CA SER A 6 17.23 -4.64 5.97
C SER A 6 16.34 -4.35 7.17
N CYS A 7 16.66 -4.94 8.29
CA CYS A 7 15.94 -4.79 9.53
C CYS A 7 16.94 -4.67 10.68
N ILE A 8 16.83 -3.58 11.41
CA ILE A 8 17.56 -3.43 12.68
C ILE A 8 16.63 -3.91 13.80
N PRO A 9 17.01 -4.93 14.57
CA PRO A 9 16.20 -5.40 15.69
C PRO A 9 15.83 -4.24 16.61
N GLY A 10 14.53 -4.06 16.86
CA GLY A 10 14.02 -2.98 17.70
C GLY A 10 13.53 -1.74 16.96
N GLU A 11 13.75 -1.59 15.66
CA GLU A 11 13.26 -0.45 14.85
C GLU A 11 11.92 -0.67 14.12
N GLY A 12 11.23 -1.75 14.40
CA GLY A 12 9.87 -1.95 13.91
C GLY A 12 9.72 -2.62 12.55
N TRP A 13 10.81 -2.87 11.83
CA TRP A 13 10.82 -3.63 10.59
C TRP A 13 11.55 -4.95 10.77
N TRP A 14 10.88 -6.05 10.49
CA TRP A 14 11.45 -7.38 10.59
C TRP A 14 11.30 -8.08 9.25
N PRO A 15 12.35 -8.70 8.71
CA PRO A 15 12.17 -9.60 7.61
C PRO A 15 11.23 -10.71 8.04
N ALA A 16 10.33 -11.10 7.18
CA ALA A 16 9.51 -12.25 7.47
C ALA A 16 10.42 -13.46 7.72
N PRO A 17 10.23 -14.21 8.79
CA PRO A 17 10.92 -15.46 8.95
C PRO A 17 10.62 -16.31 7.71
N GLY A 18 11.60 -16.99 7.17
CA GLY A 18 11.52 -17.72 5.92
C GLY A 18 10.27 -18.59 5.73
N ILE A 19 10.33 -19.69 5.06
CA ILE A 19 9.21 -20.65 5.00
C ILE A 19 8.76 -21.01 6.43
N PRO A 20 7.52 -20.68 6.86
CA PRO A 20 6.29 -20.62 6.05
C PRO A 20 5.80 -19.22 5.63
N ASN A 21 6.39 -18.13 6.07
CA ASN A 21 5.85 -16.79 5.81
C ASN A 21 6.14 -16.27 4.39
N ARG A 22 6.74 -17.06 3.51
CA ARG A 22 6.98 -16.78 2.09
C ARG A 22 7.57 -15.39 1.82
N GLY A 23 8.48 -14.93 2.68
CA GLY A 23 9.10 -13.63 2.52
C GLY A 23 8.17 -12.43 2.78
N GLN A 24 7.02 -12.62 3.45
CA GLN A 24 6.19 -11.49 3.85
C GLN A 24 6.96 -10.58 4.79
N MET A 25 7.14 -9.35 4.38
CA MET A 25 7.73 -8.29 5.19
C MET A 25 6.65 -7.30 5.60
N GLY A 26 6.87 -6.64 6.71
CA GLY A 26 5.93 -5.67 7.22
C GLY A 26 6.50 -4.84 8.34
N TRP A 27 5.75 -3.86 8.76
CA TRP A 27 6.06 -3.12 9.97
C TRP A 27 5.52 -3.85 11.20
N TRP A 28 6.35 -3.94 12.24
CA TRP A 28 6.00 -4.55 13.51
C TRP A 28 6.03 -3.52 14.63
N GLY A 29 4.95 -3.45 15.41
CA GLY A 29 4.93 -2.64 16.63
C GLY A 29 5.79 -3.26 17.73
N LYS A 30 6.41 -2.42 18.56
CA LYS A 30 7.27 -2.90 19.67
C LYS A 30 6.48 -3.42 20.86
N THR A 31 5.25 -2.93 21.05
CA THR A 31 4.42 -3.20 22.22
C THR A 31 3.49 -4.39 21.94
N LEU A 32 3.32 -5.26 22.92
CA LEU A 32 2.31 -6.32 22.89
C LEU A 32 0.94 -5.74 23.25
N ALA A 33 -0.09 -6.20 22.55
CA ALA A 33 -1.47 -5.90 22.89
C ALA A 33 -1.82 -6.52 24.24
N GLY A 34 -2.44 -5.74 25.10
CA GLY A 34 -2.91 -6.19 26.41
C GLY A 34 -4.19 -7.01 26.34
N THR A 35 -4.85 -7.19 27.47
CA THR A 35 -6.12 -7.89 27.58
C THR A 35 -7.15 -7.28 26.63
N GLY A 36 -7.86 -8.14 25.89
CA GLY A 36 -8.84 -7.72 24.89
C GLY A 36 -8.23 -7.06 23.64
N GLY A 37 -6.92 -7.14 23.45
CA GLY A 37 -6.23 -6.58 22.28
C GLY A 37 -5.90 -5.10 22.36
N ALA A 38 -6.19 -4.42 23.45
CA ALA A 38 -5.94 -3.00 23.62
C ALA A 38 -4.45 -2.67 23.83
N PHE A 39 -4.00 -1.53 23.31
CA PHE A 39 -2.66 -1.01 23.58
C PHE A 39 -2.71 0.12 24.60
N PRO A 40 -1.71 0.22 25.49
CA PRO A 40 -1.51 1.40 26.32
C PRO A 40 -0.98 2.57 25.47
N SER A 41 -1.19 3.78 25.92
CA SER A 41 -0.51 4.95 25.37
C SER A 41 0.97 4.97 25.81
N PRO A 42 1.93 5.35 24.95
CA PRO A 42 1.75 5.73 23.54
C PRO A 42 1.42 4.54 22.62
N TYR A 43 0.46 4.76 21.75
CA TYR A 43 -0.01 3.71 20.82
C TYR A 43 1.04 3.36 19.77
N PRO A 44 1.08 2.09 19.30
CA PRO A 44 1.84 1.73 18.12
C PRO A 44 1.45 2.62 16.93
N THR A 45 2.42 3.34 16.37
CA THR A 45 2.19 4.29 15.28
C THR A 45 3.17 4.04 14.15
N LEU A 46 2.62 3.82 12.95
CA LEU A 46 3.39 3.73 11.71
C LEU A 46 3.28 5.06 10.97
N THR A 47 4.40 5.70 10.70
CA THR A 47 4.47 6.96 9.94
C THR A 47 5.15 6.72 8.61
N ILE A 48 4.55 7.25 7.54
CA ILE A 48 5.12 7.26 6.19
C ILE A 48 5.14 8.70 5.68
N THR A 49 6.28 9.13 5.16
CA THR A 49 6.45 10.43 4.51
C THR A 49 6.77 10.24 3.03
N HIS A 50 6.26 11.12 2.21
CA HIS A 50 6.47 11.10 0.76
C HIS A 50 6.29 12.52 0.18
N LEU A 51 6.60 12.70 -1.09
CA LEU A 51 6.28 13.96 -1.77
C LEU A 51 4.77 14.22 -1.73
N PRO A 52 4.33 15.49 -1.65
CA PRO A 52 2.92 15.85 -1.67
C PRO A 52 2.18 15.19 -2.84
N ARG A 53 1.06 14.57 -2.54
CA ARG A 53 0.19 13.91 -3.53
C ARG A 53 -1.25 13.82 -3.02
N PRO A 54 -2.24 13.77 -3.92
CA PRO A 54 -3.62 13.55 -3.52
C PRO A 54 -3.82 12.13 -2.96
N ALA A 55 -4.66 12.02 -1.94
CA ALA A 55 -5.12 10.76 -1.37
C ALA A 55 -6.60 10.56 -1.70
N ARG A 56 -6.93 9.46 -2.38
CA ARG A 56 -8.30 9.09 -2.78
C ARG A 56 -8.90 7.98 -1.95
N SER A 57 -8.05 7.09 -1.47
CA SER A 57 -8.46 6.00 -0.61
C SER A 57 -7.36 5.64 0.38
N LEU A 58 -7.75 4.98 1.43
CA LEU A 58 -6.85 4.42 2.44
C LEU A 58 -6.89 2.91 2.34
N LYS A 59 -5.75 2.26 2.53
CA LYS A 59 -5.65 0.81 2.63
C LYS A 59 -4.72 0.42 3.76
N VAL A 60 -5.17 -0.51 4.59
CA VAL A 60 -4.38 -1.14 5.66
C VAL A 60 -4.52 -2.64 5.53
N VAL A 61 -3.41 -3.34 5.49
CA VAL A 61 -3.38 -4.82 5.47
C VAL A 61 -2.63 -5.31 6.70
N GLY A 62 -3.32 -6.06 7.52
CA GLY A 62 -2.77 -6.74 8.69
C GLY A 62 -2.01 -8.02 8.34
N ASP A 63 -1.87 -8.93 9.30
CA ASP A 63 -1.19 -10.22 9.09
C ASP A 63 -2.11 -11.22 8.37
N ASN A 64 -1.97 -11.32 7.06
CA ASN A 64 -2.74 -12.26 6.24
C ASN A 64 -2.53 -13.74 6.63
N MET A 65 -1.34 -14.08 7.15
CA MET A 65 -1.01 -15.47 7.48
C MET A 65 -1.71 -15.96 8.75
N ARG A 66 -1.91 -15.04 9.69
CA ARG A 66 -2.54 -15.34 10.98
C ARG A 66 -3.98 -14.84 11.08
N GLY A 67 -4.45 -14.10 10.08
CA GLY A 67 -5.77 -13.48 10.13
C GLY A 67 -5.87 -12.38 11.19
N GLU A 68 -4.76 -11.72 11.55
CA GLU A 68 -4.72 -10.69 12.57
C GLU A 68 -4.81 -9.29 11.92
N TYR A 69 -5.51 -8.35 12.56
CA TYR A 69 -5.82 -7.04 11.99
C TYR A 69 -6.01 -5.96 13.07
N PRO A 70 -5.85 -4.68 12.70
CA PRO A 70 -6.20 -3.58 13.60
C PRO A 70 -7.72 -3.48 13.74
N VAL A 71 -8.21 -3.47 14.97
CA VAL A 71 -9.66 -3.37 15.30
C VAL A 71 -10.06 -1.92 15.45
N ASP A 72 -9.35 -1.18 16.32
CA ASP A 72 -9.58 0.25 16.52
C ASP A 72 -8.30 1.00 16.17
N PHE A 73 -8.42 1.94 15.23
CA PHE A 73 -7.27 2.70 14.76
C PHE A 73 -7.66 4.04 14.16
N GLU A 74 -6.69 4.91 14.00
CA GLU A 74 -6.83 6.19 13.33
C GLU A 74 -5.82 6.29 12.18
N VAL A 75 -6.26 6.83 11.06
CA VAL A 75 -5.38 7.29 9.98
C VAL A 75 -5.39 8.79 9.95
N LYS A 76 -4.22 9.42 10.10
CA LYS A 76 -4.03 10.87 10.08
C LYS A 76 -3.23 11.26 8.86
N LEU A 77 -3.72 12.22 8.11
CA LEU A 77 -3.11 12.73 6.88
C LEU A 77 -2.65 14.17 7.12
N TYR A 78 -1.42 14.47 6.73
CA TYR A 78 -0.81 15.77 6.95
C TYR A 78 -0.21 16.33 5.66
N ALA A 79 -0.25 17.66 5.54
CA ALA A 79 0.52 18.39 4.55
C ALA A 79 2.02 18.38 4.87
N GLU A 80 2.84 18.84 3.93
CA GLU A 80 4.29 18.92 4.08
C GLU A 80 4.72 19.82 5.25
N ASN A 81 3.99 20.89 5.49
CA ASN A 81 4.22 21.81 6.61
C ASN A 81 3.75 21.26 7.97
N GLY A 82 3.29 20.01 8.04
CA GLY A 82 2.80 19.36 9.26
C GLY A 82 1.34 19.66 9.62
N THR A 83 0.62 20.44 8.84
CA THR A 83 -0.82 20.71 9.06
C THR A 83 -1.61 19.42 8.92
N LEU A 84 -2.46 19.10 9.91
CA LEU A 84 -3.39 17.98 9.87
C LEU A 84 -4.52 18.28 8.87
N LEU A 85 -4.59 17.51 7.79
CA LEU A 85 -5.59 17.66 6.72
C LEU A 85 -6.85 16.84 7.01
N LYS A 86 -6.67 15.62 7.50
CA LYS A 86 -7.80 14.71 7.78
C LYS A 86 -7.43 13.67 8.83
N THR A 87 -8.41 13.28 9.62
CA THR A 87 -8.37 12.09 10.48
C THR A 87 -9.52 11.18 10.09
N VAL A 88 -9.22 9.91 9.88
CA VAL A 88 -10.21 8.84 9.70
C VAL A 88 -10.10 7.92 10.91
N THR A 89 -11.19 7.81 11.68
CA THR A 89 -11.26 6.94 12.85
C THR A 89 -12.07 5.70 12.50
N VAL A 90 -11.49 4.53 12.77
CA VAL A 90 -12.12 3.23 12.55
C VAL A 90 -12.24 2.53 13.89
N ILE A 91 -13.45 2.02 14.17
CA ILE A 91 -13.78 1.29 15.40
C ILE A 91 -14.45 -0.01 15.02
N GLY A 92 -13.99 -1.11 15.62
CA GLY A 92 -14.61 -2.42 15.44
C GLY A 92 -14.36 -3.04 14.07
N ASN A 93 -13.25 -2.72 13.40
CA ASN A 93 -12.89 -3.39 12.14
C ASN A 93 -12.71 -4.90 12.37
N THR A 94 -13.20 -5.69 11.42
CA THR A 94 -13.11 -7.16 11.43
C THR A 94 -12.33 -7.72 10.23
N GLU A 95 -11.76 -6.87 9.39
CA GLU A 95 -11.11 -7.26 8.14
C GLU A 95 -9.61 -7.14 8.22
N VAL A 96 -8.91 -8.17 7.74
CA VAL A 96 -7.44 -8.16 7.59
C VAL A 96 -7.01 -7.15 6.52
N LYS A 97 -7.82 -7.00 5.48
CA LYS A 97 -7.61 -6.04 4.37
C LYS A 97 -8.69 -4.98 4.43
N TRP A 98 -8.43 -3.94 5.19
CA TRP A 98 -9.34 -2.81 5.28
C TRP A 98 -9.02 -1.76 4.22
N SER A 99 -10.05 -1.19 3.61
CA SER A 99 -9.91 -0.05 2.71
C SER A 99 -11.13 0.88 2.81
N GLN A 100 -10.88 2.17 2.62
CA GLN A 100 -11.93 3.19 2.64
C GLN A 100 -11.65 4.27 1.60
N PRO A 101 -12.61 4.58 0.70
CA PRO A 101 -12.51 5.74 -0.17
C PRO A 101 -12.59 7.04 0.64
N LEU A 102 -11.91 8.06 0.16
CA LEU A 102 -11.95 9.41 0.72
C LEU A 102 -12.81 10.31 -0.17
N THR A 103 -13.91 10.80 0.36
CA THR A 103 -14.81 11.74 -0.33
C THR A 103 -15.07 12.93 0.57
N PRO A 104 -14.70 14.16 0.17
CA PRO A 104 -13.83 14.48 -0.96
C PRO A 104 -12.40 13.95 -0.78
N TRP A 105 -11.63 13.93 -1.86
CA TRP A 105 -10.20 13.60 -1.80
C TRP A 105 -9.47 14.56 -0.89
N VAL A 106 -8.35 14.11 -0.35
CA VAL A 106 -7.46 14.96 0.43
C VAL A 106 -6.26 15.30 -0.43
N LEU A 107 -6.12 16.57 -0.77
CA LEU A 107 -5.01 17.07 -1.59
C LEU A 107 -3.75 17.28 -0.73
N ASP A 108 -2.59 17.33 -1.37
CA ASP A 108 -1.30 17.73 -0.79
C ASP A 108 -0.85 16.90 0.43
N VAL A 109 -1.23 15.64 0.48
CA VAL A 109 -0.77 14.74 1.55
C VAL A 109 0.70 14.43 1.36
N ALA A 110 1.52 14.78 2.35
CA ALA A 110 2.96 14.50 2.39
C ALA A 110 3.36 13.53 3.51
N LYS A 111 2.52 13.39 4.55
CA LYS A 111 2.74 12.46 5.63
C LYS A 111 1.43 11.76 6.01
N GLN A 112 1.53 10.48 6.31
CA GLN A 112 0.42 9.68 6.83
C GLN A 112 0.85 8.91 8.07
N GLU A 113 -0.04 8.84 9.06
CA GLU A 113 0.17 8.11 10.30
C GLU A 113 -0.97 7.11 10.51
N LEU A 114 -0.62 5.87 10.84
CA LEU A 114 -1.54 4.84 11.29
C LEU A 114 -1.33 4.62 12.78
N VAL A 115 -2.27 5.06 13.60
CA VAL A 115 -2.25 4.93 15.05
C VAL A 115 -3.16 3.78 15.47
N ILE A 116 -2.62 2.69 16.02
CA ILE A 116 -3.37 1.48 16.32
C ILE A 116 -3.66 1.41 17.82
N LYS A 117 -4.95 1.46 18.17
CA LYS A 117 -5.41 1.46 19.57
C LYS A 117 -5.77 0.06 20.06
N LYS A 118 -6.24 -0.81 19.14
CA LYS A 118 -6.63 -2.18 19.46
C LYS A 118 -6.29 -3.12 18.31
N TRP A 119 -5.77 -4.27 18.65
CA TRP A 119 -5.46 -5.39 17.75
C TRP A 119 -6.47 -6.50 17.92
N SER A 120 -6.66 -7.33 16.92
CA SER A 120 -7.62 -8.45 16.96
C SER A 120 -7.29 -9.52 18.01
N HIS A 121 -6.04 -9.63 18.45
CA HIS A 121 -5.58 -10.65 19.39
C HIS A 121 -4.75 -10.02 20.53
N ALA A 122 -5.02 -10.48 21.75
CA ALA A 122 -4.20 -10.14 22.92
C ALA A 122 -2.83 -10.83 22.89
N GLY A 123 -1.83 -10.23 23.53
CA GLY A 123 -0.48 -10.80 23.62
C GLY A 123 0.28 -10.84 22.29
N ARG A 124 -0.19 -10.11 21.28
CA ARG A 124 0.42 -10.03 19.95
C ARG A 124 0.99 -8.64 19.68
N GLN A 125 2.03 -8.60 18.88
CA GLN A 125 2.53 -7.36 18.28
C GLN A 125 1.70 -7.01 17.04
N VAL A 126 1.55 -5.72 16.78
CA VAL A 126 1.00 -5.26 15.50
C VAL A 126 1.93 -5.71 14.37
N LYS A 127 1.35 -6.21 13.30
CA LYS A 127 2.04 -6.47 12.03
C LYS A 127 1.22 -5.88 10.88
N ILE A 128 1.76 -4.86 10.25
CA ILE A 128 1.15 -4.21 9.09
C ILE A 128 1.98 -4.56 7.85
N LEU A 129 1.37 -5.23 6.90
CA LEU A 129 1.99 -5.61 5.63
C LEU A 129 1.93 -4.47 4.63
N GLU A 130 0.78 -3.78 4.57
CA GLU A 130 0.56 -2.67 3.66
C GLU A 130 -0.15 -1.52 4.37
N PHE A 131 0.37 -0.32 4.19
CA PHE A 131 -0.31 0.91 4.58
C PHE A 131 -0.02 1.98 3.55
N PHE A 132 -1.02 2.38 2.82
CA PHE A 132 -0.86 3.45 1.83
C PHE A 132 -2.16 4.20 1.56
N THR A 133 -1.96 5.43 1.12
CA THR A 133 -2.98 6.23 0.47
C THR A 133 -2.87 5.95 -1.01
N SER A 134 -3.86 5.27 -1.59
CA SER A 134 -3.80 4.90 -2.99
C SER A 134 -4.57 5.88 -3.85
N ILE A 135 -4.04 6.10 -5.04
CA ILE A 135 -4.84 6.40 -6.20
C ILE A 135 -5.18 5.04 -6.77
N GLN A 136 -6.31 4.50 -6.40
CA GLN A 136 -6.83 3.32 -7.05
C GLN A 136 -7.68 3.79 -8.22
N GLU A 137 -7.18 3.60 -9.43
CA GLU A 137 -7.93 3.80 -10.65
C GLU A 137 -8.49 2.45 -11.07
N THR A 138 -9.79 2.41 -11.30
CA THR A 138 -10.46 1.26 -11.87
C THR A 138 -10.85 1.64 -13.29
N TYR A 139 -10.36 0.88 -14.26
CA TYR A 139 -10.72 1.06 -15.66
C TYR A 139 -11.81 0.05 -16.02
N LEU A 140 -12.92 0.55 -16.49
CA LEU A 140 -14.04 -0.26 -16.99
C LEU A 140 -13.79 -0.64 -18.46
N PRO A 141 -14.54 -1.60 -19.02
CA PRO A 141 -14.39 -1.96 -20.43
C PRO A 141 -14.50 -0.78 -21.43
N GLY A 142 -15.26 0.26 -21.08
CA GLY A 142 -15.37 1.49 -21.90
C GLY A 142 -14.13 2.38 -21.87
N ASP A 143 -13.28 2.24 -20.86
CA ASP A 143 -12.02 3.00 -20.71
C ASP A 143 -10.87 2.33 -21.47
N LEU A 144 -11.07 1.10 -21.92
CA LEU A 144 -10.06 0.28 -22.57
C LEU A 144 -10.24 0.32 -24.09
N VAL A 145 -9.24 0.80 -24.80
CA VAL A 145 -9.20 0.75 -26.28
C VAL A 145 -8.67 -0.61 -26.74
N SER A 146 -7.58 -1.08 -26.14
CA SER A 146 -7.05 -2.42 -26.43
C SER A 146 -6.16 -2.94 -25.32
N ILE A 147 -6.09 -4.27 -25.22
CA ILE A 147 -5.13 -5.00 -24.39
C ILE A 147 -4.41 -5.98 -25.29
N LYS A 148 -3.08 -5.93 -25.31
CA LYS A 148 -2.26 -6.93 -25.99
C LYS A 148 -1.38 -7.58 -24.94
N LEU A 149 -1.42 -8.92 -24.89
CA LEU A 149 -0.56 -9.74 -24.06
C LEU A 149 0.38 -10.50 -25.00
N LEU A 150 1.68 -10.30 -24.84
CA LEU A 150 2.71 -11.10 -25.48
C LEU A 150 3.29 -12.04 -24.42
N GLU A 151 3.03 -13.32 -24.60
CA GLU A 151 3.66 -14.38 -23.81
C GLU A 151 4.71 -15.06 -24.67
N GLU A 152 5.98 -14.82 -24.38
CA GLU A 152 7.07 -15.53 -25.03
C GLU A 152 7.34 -16.84 -24.32
N ARG A 153 7.06 -17.95 -24.98
CA ARG A 153 7.49 -19.29 -24.58
C ARG A 153 8.62 -19.73 -25.48
N GLU A 154 9.82 -19.77 -24.95
CA GLU A 154 10.92 -20.40 -25.68
C GLU A 154 10.77 -21.92 -25.58
N ALA A 155 10.29 -22.53 -26.67
CA ALA A 155 10.33 -23.97 -26.87
C ALA A 155 11.57 -24.30 -27.70
N SER A 156 12.74 -24.26 -27.11
CA SER A 156 13.94 -24.78 -27.78
C SER A 156 13.94 -26.31 -27.70
N GLN A 157 13.70 -26.96 -28.83
CA GLN A 157 13.95 -28.40 -28.95
C GLN A 157 15.46 -28.62 -28.81
N GLY A 158 15.90 -29.11 -27.66
CA GLY A 158 17.19 -29.80 -27.54
C GLY A 158 18.36 -29.03 -26.92
N SER A 159 18.20 -27.85 -26.36
CA SER A 159 19.24 -27.24 -25.55
C SER A 159 18.70 -26.79 -24.18
N LEU A 160 19.54 -26.97 -23.15
CA LEU A 160 19.21 -26.40 -21.82
C LEU A 160 19.06 -24.88 -21.97
N PRO A 161 17.99 -24.26 -21.48
CA PRO A 161 17.81 -22.82 -21.54
C PRO A 161 18.72 -22.16 -20.51
N VAL A 162 19.99 -22.00 -20.85
CA VAL A 162 20.95 -21.23 -20.05
C VAL A 162 21.02 -19.84 -20.69
N GLY A 163 20.35 -18.86 -20.10
CA GLY A 163 20.58 -17.46 -20.41
C GLY A 163 19.47 -16.69 -21.12
N ASN A 164 18.37 -17.31 -21.51
CA ASN A 164 17.23 -16.57 -22.08
C ASN A 164 16.17 -16.32 -21.01
N VAL A 165 15.95 -15.05 -20.71
CA VAL A 165 14.83 -14.60 -19.89
C VAL A 165 13.73 -14.17 -20.85
N SER A 166 12.66 -14.95 -20.97
CA SER A 166 11.46 -14.50 -21.68
C SER A 166 10.77 -13.42 -20.82
N ALA A 167 10.55 -12.25 -21.38
CA ALA A 167 9.80 -11.19 -20.74
C ALA A 167 8.39 -11.18 -21.32
N ASN A 168 7.38 -11.39 -20.47
CA ASN A 168 5.99 -11.18 -20.86
C ASN A 168 5.73 -9.68 -20.94
N GLU A 169 5.13 -9.24 -22.03
CA GLU A 169 4.79 -7.84 -22.27
C GLU A 169 3.27 -7.67 -22.29
N ILE A 170 2.79 -6.67 -21.57
CA ILE A 170 1.39 -6.24 -21.63
C ILE A 170 1.36 -4.80 -22.15
N VAL A 171 0.67 -4.60 -23.26
CA VAL A 171 0.41 -3.27 -23.81
C VAL A 171 -1.06 -2.92 -23.58
N LEU A 172 -1.28 -1.84 -22.83
CA LEU A 172 -2.60 -1.30 -22.56
C LEU A 172 -2.77 0.01 -23.32
N ALA A 173 -3.83 0.12 -24.11
CA ALA A 173 -4.29 1.38 -24.68
C ALA A 173 -5.57 1.80 -23.97
N LEU A 174 -5.54 2.99 -23.35
CA LEU A 174 -6.64 3.57 -22.60
C LEU A 174 -7.21 4.77 -23.34
N ASN A 175 -8.53 4.99 -23.19
CA ASN A 175 -9.19 6.20 -23.67
C ASN A 175 -8.74 7.40 -22.80
N ASN A 176 -8.43 8.54 -23.45
CA ASN A 176 -8.03 9.78 -22.81
C ASN A 176 -8.87 10.98 -23.28
N GLU A 177 -10.14 10.77 -23.64
CA GLU A 177 -11.02 11.85 -24.11
C GLU A 177 -11.23 12.93 -23.03
N ASP A 178 -11.15 12.56 -21.76
CA ASP A 178 -11.27 13.47 -20.61
C ASP A 178 -9.94 14.16 -20.22
N GLY A 179 -8.86 13.90 -20.94
CA GLY A 179 -7.54 14.44 -20.66
C GLY A 179 -6.92 13.93 -19.34
N LYS A 180 -7.40 12.80 -18.81
CA LYS A 180 -6.95 12.24 -17.54
C LYS A 180 -5.46 11.92 -17.50
N PHE A 181 -4.91 11.47 -18.63
CA PHE A 181 -3.49 11.13 -18.78
C PHE A 181 -2.65 12.28 -19.35
N ASP A 182 -3.21 13.45 -19.48
CA ASP A 182 -2.46 14.63 -19.89
C ASP A 182 -1.64 15.15 -18.70
N ALA A 183 -0.32 15.22 -18.89
CA ALA A 183 0.61 15.66 -17.85
C ALA A 183 0.43 17.15 -17.49
N ASP A 184 -0.11 17.95 -18.42
CA ASP A 184 -0.36 19.39 -18.24
C ASP A 184 -1.75 19.69 -17.68
N ASN A 185 -2.59 18.68 -17.52
CA ASN A 185 -3.90 18.81 -16.91
C ASN A 185 -3.81 18.80 -15.38
N GLU A 186 -3.68 19.98 -14.79
CA GLU A 186 -3.64 20.15 -13.32
C GLU A 186 -4.89 19.65 -12.60
N MET A 187 -6.04 19.58 -13.30
CA MET A 187 -7.28 19.03 -12.77
C MET A 187 -7.33 17.51 -12.81
N SER A 188 -6.37 16.88 -13.49
CA SER A 188 -6.30 15.44 -13.54
C SER A 188 -6.03 14.85 -12.14
N PRO A 189 -6.75 13.78 -11.77
CA PRO A 189 -6.42 13.02 -10.56
C PRO A 189 -5.01 12.42 -10.59
N LEU A 190 -4.40 12.35 -11.75
CA LEU A 190 -3.05 11.85 -11.97
C LEU A 190 -2.02 12.98 -12.12
N ALA A 191 -2.43 14.25 -11.97
CA ALA A 191 -1.52 15.40 -12.00
C ALA A 191 -0.32 15.15 -11.08
N ASN A 192 0.87 15.50 -11.52
CA ASN A 192 2.14 15.24 -10.83
C ASN A 192 2.53 13.76 -10.62
N LEU A 193 1.69 12.82 -10.99
CA LEU A 193 1.97 11.40 -10.91
C LEU A 193 2.42 10.80 -12.23
N LEU A 194 2.00 11.40 -13.35
CA LEU A 194 2.42 11.02 -14.69
C LEU A 194 3.84 11.54 -14.93
N LYS A 195 4.81 10.68 -14.68
CA LYS A 195 6.23 10.96 -14.98
C LYS A 195 6.77 9.84 -15.84
N ALA A 196 7.60 10.21 -16.82
CA ALA A 196 8.29 9.22 -17.64
C ALA A 196 9.05 8.20 -16.77
N ASN A 197 9.06 6.94 -17.19
CA ASN A 197 9.76 5.85 -16.53
C ASN A 197 9.25 5.50 -15.10
N ARG A 198 8.04 5.84 -14.75
CA ARG A 198 7.44 5.36 -13.51
C ARG A 198 7.01 3.90 -13.64
N ARG A 199 7.41 3.09 -12.67
CA ARG A 199 6.96 1.70 -12.60
C ARG A 199 5.49 1.64 -12.16
N ILE A 200 4.68 0.92 -12.93
CA ILE A 200 3.32 0.51 -12.56
C ILE A 200 3.44 -0.86 -11.90
N ARG A 201 2.81 -1.03 -10.74
CA ARG A 201 2.75 -2.32 -10.03
C ARG A 201 1.32 -2.74 -9.85
#